data_b1b9d086afa1196d77d7767cff983223
#
_entry.id   b1b9d086afa1196d77d7767cff983223
#
_cell.length_a   1.000
_cell.length_b   1.000
_cell.length_c   1.000
_cell.angle_alpha   90.00
_cell.angle_beta   90.00
_cell.angle_gamma   90.00
#
_symmetry.space_group_name_H-M   'P 1'
#
loop_
_entity.id
_entity.type
_entity.pdbx_description
1 polymer ?
#
loop_
_entity_poly.entity_id
_entity_poly.type
_entity_poly.pdbx_seq_one_letter_code
_entity_poly.pdbx_strand_id
1 'polypeptide(L)'
;MKPKQDAFAALRYRDFSIITVNQFCLTLAILIQEIIVAYSLYKITKDPLTLGLIGLAEAIPFISLSLWGGYIADKFNKQLIMKICLFFSFPLPLVRWGLFHLYGLNQISVHVLALGIYAVIFCFGVI
;
A
#
# COMPACT_ATOMS: atom_id res chain seq x y z
N MET A 1 30.96 -33.49 1.16
CA MET A 1 29.56 -33.42 1.59
C MET A 1 29.12 -31.96 1.49
N LYS A 2 28.23 -31.60 0.58
CA LYS A 2 27.64 -30.25 0.53
C LYS A 2 26.70 -30.12 1.75
N PRO A 3 26.79 -29.06 2.55
CA PRO A 3 25.84 -28.86 3.64
C PRO A 3 24.44 -28.78 3.03
N LYS A 4 23.50 -29.57 3.58
CA LYS A 4 22.08 -29.43 3.26
C LYS A 4 21.69 -27.99 3.57
N GLN A 5 21.41 -27.22 2.52
CA GLN A 5 20.85 -25.88 2.67
C GLN A 5 19.39 -26.07 3.12
N ASP A 6 19.17 -26.03 4.43
CA ASP A 6 17.81 -26.00 4.98
C ASP A 6 17.18 -24.65 4.64
N ALA A 7 16.27 -24.65 3.66
CA ALA A 7 15.56 -23.47 3.21
C ALA A 7 14.84 -22.72 4.35
N PHE A 8 14.52 -23.44 5.43
CA PHE A 8 13.85 -22.90 6.61
C PHE A 8 14.79 -22.60 7.79
N ALA A 9 16.10 -22.73 7.61
CA ALA A 9 17.07 -22.46 8.69
C ALA A 9 16.96 -21.02 9.23
N ALA A 10 16.60 -20.06 8.38
CA ALA A 10 16.39 -18.67 8.77
C ALA A 10 15.21 -18.46 9.72
N LEU A 11 14.13 -19.26 9.57
CA LEU A 11 12.94 -19.20 10.45
C LEU A 11 13.22 -19.73 11.87
N ARG A 12 14.34 -20.42 12.08
CA ARG A 12 14.76 -20.91 13.38
C ARG A 12 15.26 -19.80 14.31
N TYR A 13 15.65 -18.65 13.72
CA TYR A 13 16.00 -17.45 14.49
C TYR A 13 14.73 -16.70 14.88
N ARG A 14 14.49 -16.54 16.18
CA ARG A 14 13.28 -15.94 16.75
C ARG A 14 13.00 -14.54 16.17
N ASP A 15 14.04 -13.70 16.08
CA ASP A 15 13.90 -12.33 15.57
C ASP A 15 13.49 -12.31 14.09
N PHE A 16 14.08 -13.18 13.28
CA PHE A 16 13.71 -13.31 11.86
C PHE A 16 12.27 -13.81 11.69
N SER A 17 11.84 -14.79 12.50
CA SER A 17 10.47 -15.31 12.47
C SER A 17 9.45 -14.23 12.84
N ILE A 18 9.72 -13.44 13.88
CA ILE A 18 8.84 -12.33 14.30
C ILE A 18 8.71 -11.29 13.19
N ILE A 19 9.82 -10.88 12.56
CA ILE A 19 9.81 -9.91 11.47
C ILE A 19 9.02 -10.45 10.27
N THR A 20 9.21 -11.72 9.92
CA THR A 20 8.52 -12.35 8.79
C THR A 20 7.00 -12.43 9.03
N VAL A 21 6.57 -12.83 10.23
CA VAL A 21 5.15 -12.88 10.60
C VAL A 21 4.54 -11.48 10.59
N ASN A 22 5.25 -10.49 11.14
CA ASN A 22 4.79 -9.10 11.12
C ASN A 22 4.60 -8.59 9.69
N GLN A 23 5.58 -8.84 8.81
CA GLN A 23 5.50 -8.45 7.40
C GLN A 23 4.34 -9.14 6.68
N PHE A 24 4.11 -10.41 6.96
CA PHE A 24 2.97 -11.16 6.40
C PHE A 24 1.63 -10.55 6.85
N CYS A 25 1.47 -10.26 8.13
CA CYS A 25 0.26 -9.63 8.66
C CYS A 25 0.03 -8.24 8.06
N LEU A 26 1.08 -7.43 7.91
CA LEU A 26 0.98 -6.12 7.28
C LEU A 26 0.55 -6.22 5.82
N THR A 27 1.15 -7.14 5.06
CA THR A 27 0.79 -7.36 3.65
C THR A 27 -0.67 -7.80 3.52
N LEU A 28 -1.14 -8.72 4.37
CA LEU A 28 -2.54 -9.13 4.38
C LEU A 28 -3.48 -7.95 4.70
N ALA A 29 -3.12 -7.13 5.68
CA ALA A 29 -3.93 -5.97 6.05
C ALA A 29 -4.06 -4.97 4.88
N ILE A 30 -2.97 -4.71 4.15
CA ILE A 30 -2.97 -3.85 2.97
C ILE A 30 -3.86 -4.43 1.87
N LEU A 31 -3.70 -5.71 1.53
CA LEU A 31 -4.51 -6.37 0.49
C LEU A 31 -6.00 -6.35 0.81
N ILE A 32 -6.37 -6.63 2.07
CA ILE A 32 -7.76 -6.57 2.50
C ILE A 32 -8.31 -5.15 2.36
N GLN A 33 -7.53 -4.15 2.77
CA GLN A 33 -7.93 -2.75 2.67
C GLN A 33 -8.13 -2.33 1.20
N GLU A 34 -7.26 -2.74 0.29
CA GLU A 34 -7.36 -2.46 -1.15
C GLU A 34 -8.63 -3.06 -1.75
N ILE A 35 -8.91 -4.32 -1.45
CA ILE A 35 -10.13 -5.00 -1.93
C ILE A 35 -11.39 -4.28 -1.43
N ILE A 36 -11.43 -3.88 -0.16
CA ILE A 36 -12.58 -3.17 0.41
C ILE A 36 -12.77 -1.82 -0.28
N VAL A 37 -11.70 -1.08 -0.53
CA VAL A 37 -11.77 0.23 -1.20
C VAL A 37 -12.21 0.08 -2.65
N ALA A 38 -11.62 -0.86 -3.38
CA ALA A 38 -11.98 -1.15 -4.76
C ALA A 38 -13.45 -1.54 -4.88
N TYR A 39 -13.91 -2.45 -4.02
CA TYR A 39 -15.32 -2.88 -3.98
C TYR A 39 -16.26 -1.73 -3.63
N SER A 40 -15.93 -0.92 -2.62
CA SER A 40 -16.75 0.21 -2.18
C SER A 40 -16.88 1.27 -3.27
N LEU A 41 -15.78 1.58 -3.95
CA LEU A 41 -15.78 2.55 -5.04
C LEU A 41 -16.57 2.03 -6.25
N TYR A 42 -16.39 0.75 -6.61
CA TYR A 42 -17.18 0.11 -7.66
C TYR A 42 -18.69 0.12 -7.36
N LYS A 43 -19.07 -0.17 -6.12
CA LYS A 43 -20.47 -0.16 -5.69
C LYS A 43 -21.12 1.23 -5.84
N ILE A 44 -20.35 2.30 -5.66
CA ILE A 44 -20.80 3.69 -5.76
C ILE A 44 -20.84 4.12 -7.23
N THR A 45 -19.79 3.87 -8.00
CA THR A 45 -19.66 4.31 -9.38
C THR A 45 -20.40 3.43 -10.39
N LYS A 46 -20.55 2.12 -10.06
CA LYS A 46 -21.10 1.07 -10.94
C LYS A 46 -20.40 0.96 -12.30
N ASP A 47 -19.16 1.43 -12.37
CA ASP A 47 -18.35 1.44 -13.58
C ASP A 47 -17.10 0.56 -13.40
N PRO A 48 -16.94 -0.51 -14.22
CA PRO A 48 -15.76 -1.38 -14.18
C PRO A 48 -14.44 -0.66 -14.48
N LEU A 49 -14.49 0.45 -15.24
CA LEU A 49 -13.32 1.25 -15.54
C LEU A 49 -12.67 1.81 -14.26
N THR A 50 -13.48 2.08 -13.26
CA THR A 50 -13.02 2.56 -11.94
C THR A 50 -12.02 1.60 -11.30
N LEU A 51 -12.24 0.27 -11.41
CA LEU A 51 -11.32 -0.75 -10.90
C LEU A 51 -10.00 -0.74 -11.66
N GLY A 52 -10.05 -0.59 -12.99
CA GLY A 52 -8.85 -0.48 -13.82
C GLY A 52 -8.01 0.75 -13.49
N LEU A 53 -8.67 1.89 -13.23
CA LEU A 53 -7.99 3.13 -12.84
C LEU A 53 -7.33 3.04 -11.46
N ILE A 54 -7.91 2.30 -10.51
CA ILE A 54 -7.28 2.03 -9.20
C ILE A 54 -5.96 1.31 -9.41
N GLY A 55 -5.96 0.19 -10.16
CA GLY A 55 -4.75 -0.56 -10.45
C GLY A 55 -3.69 0.25 -11.19
N LEU A 56 -4.12 1.12 -12.11
CA LEU A 56 -3.21 1.98 -12.86
C LEU A 56 -2.62 3.09 -11.97
N ALA A 57 -3.42 3.67 -11.08
CA ALA A 57 -2.98 4.69 -10.13
C ALA A 57 -1.92 4.15 -9.16
N GLU A 58 -1.97 2.87 -8.83
CA GLU A 58 -0.98 2.18 -8.00
C GLU A 58 0.26 1.76 -8.81
N ALA A 59 0.05 1.19 -10.01
CA ALA A 59 1.13 0.64 -10.83
C ALA A 59 2.10 1.72 -11.32
N ILE A 60 1.60 2.90 -11.73
CA ILE A 60 2.44 3.98 -12.27
C ILE A 60 3.53 4.41 -11.28
N PRO A 61 3.23 4.83 -10.03
CA PRO A 61 4.26 5.23 -9.09
C PRO A 61 5.15 4.05 -8.70
N PHE A 62 4.58 2.86 -8.51
CA PHE A 62 5.34 1.66 -8.15
C PHE A 62 6.42 1.34 -9.19
N ILE A 63 6.07 1.32 -10.50
CA ILE A 63 7.02 1.04 -11.58
C ILE A 63 8.07 2.16 -11.67
N SER A 64 7.64 3.43 -11.60
CA SER A 64 8.53 4.58 -11.69
C SER A 64 9.57 4.59 -10.56
N LEU A 65 9.14 4.28 -9.34
CA LEU A 65 10.01 4.31 -8.17
C LEU A 65 10.84 3.05 -8.01
N SER A 66 10.40 1.89 -8.51
CA SER A 66 11.19 0.66 -8.46
C SER A 66 12.54 0.81 -9.18
N LEU A 67 12.60 1.60 -10.25
CA LEU A 67 13.83 1.91 -10.98
C LEU A 67 14.78 2.80 -10.16
N TRP A 68 14.26 3.72 -9.36
CA TRP A 68 15.04 4.66 -8.57
C TRP A 68 15.26 4.20 -7.14
N GLY A 69 14.39 3.31 -6.65
CA GLY A 69 14.41 2.81 -5.26
C GLY A 69 15.71 2.12 -4.90
N GLY A 70 16.29 1.34 -5.83
CA GLY A 70 17.59 0.70 -5.64
C GLY A 70 18.70 1.73 -5.38
N TYR A 71 18.78 2.77 -6.20
CA TYR A 71 19.77 3.84 -6.05
C TYR A 71 19.62 4.61 -4.74
N ILE A 72 18.38 4.92 -4.36
CA ILE A 72 18.08 5.63 -3.11
C ILE A 72 18.42 4.76 -1.89
N ALA A 73 18.05 3.47 -1.92
CA ALA A 73 18.31 2.53 -0.85
C ALA A 73 19.81 2.27 -0.61
N ASP A 74 20.64 2.39 -1.66
CA ASP A 74 22.09 2.24 -1.54
C ASP A 74 22.78 3.50 -1.02
N LYS A 75 22.21 4.68 -1.29
CA LYS A 75 22.81 5.97 -0.93
C LYS A 75 22.41 6.46 0.46
N PHE A 76 21.23 6.12 0.93
CA PHE A 76 20.67 6.62 2.19
C PHE A 76 20.57 5.51 3.24
N ASN A 77 20.51 5.92 4.50
CA ASN A 77 20.31 4.99 5.61
C ASN A 77 18.93 4.34 5.51
N LYS A 78 18.92 3.01 5.30
CA LYS A 78 17.68 2.22 5.14
C LYS A 78 16.68 2.39 6.28
N GLN A 79 17.20 2.56 7.51
CA GLN A 79 16.35 2.78 8.69
C GLN A 79 15.65 4.14 8.64
N LEU A 80 16.31 5.16 8.10
CA LEU A 80 15.72 6.49 7.95
C LEU A 80 14.60 6.47 6.90
N ILE A 81 14.86 5.84 5.75
CA ILE A 81 13.87 5.67 4.68
C ILE A 81 12.63 4.96 5.24
N MET A 82 12.81 3.84 5.94
CA MET A 82 11.71 3.07 6.52
C MET A 82 10.88 3.90 7.51
N LYS A 83 11.52 4.70 8.37
CA LYS A 83 10.82 5.58 9.32
C LYS A 83 10.01 6.66 8.61
N ILE A 84 10.56 7.27 7.55
CA ILE A 84 9.87 8.29 6.74
C ILE A 84 8.67 7.67 6.05
N CYS A 85 8.83 6.52 5.38
CA CYS A 85 7.74 5.81 4.72
C CYS A 85 6.61 5.46 5.70
N LEU A 86 6.93 4.92 6.87
CA LEU A 86 5.93 4.60 7.91
C LEU A 86 5.21 5.84 8.41
N PHE A 87 5.93 6.95 8.62
CA PHE A 87 5.35 8.20 9.08
C PHE A 87 4.34 8.76 8.06
N PHE A 88 4.67 8.72 6.78
CA PHE A 88 3.77 9.18 5.71
C PHE A 88 2.64 8.19 5.42
N SER A 89 2.85 6.89 5.63
CA SER A 89 1.80 5.86 5.44
C SER A 89 0.69 5.95 6.49
N PHE A 90 1.01 6.42 7.70
CA PHE A 90 0.05 6.43 8.81
C PHE A 90 -1.21 7.30 8.57
N PRO A 91 -1.11 8.54 8.03
CA PRO A 91 -2.29 9.38 7.80
C PRO A 91 -3.14 8.94 6.59
N LEU A 92 -2.60 8.19 5.63
CA LEU A 92 -3.31 7.84 4.40
C LEU A 92 -4.61 7.04 4.61
N PRO A 93 -4.65 6.02 5.48
CA PRO A 93 -5.90 5.34 5.82
C PRO A 93 -6.96 6.26 6.45
N LEU A 94 -6.53 7.23 7.27
CA LEU A 94 -7.42 8.20 7.90
C LEU A 94 -8.02 9.16 6.87
N VAL A 95 -7.22 9.64 5.92
CA VAL A 95 -7.70 10.47 4.80
C VAL A 95 -8.72 9.69 3.97
N ARG A 96 -8.45 8.43 3.67
CA ARG A 96 -9.35 7.54 2.93
C ARG A 96 -10.68 7.35 3.66
N TRP A 97 -10.62 7.08 4.97
CA TRP A 97 -11.81 6.98 5.80
C TRP A 97 -12.62 8.29 5.82
N GLY A 98 -11.94 9.43 5.96
CA GLY A 98 -12.56 10.76 5.92
C GLY A 98 -13.29 11.05 4.62
N LEU A 99 -12.72 10.66 3.46
CA LEU A 99 -13.35 10.83 2.15
C LEU A 99 -14.66 10.03 2.05
N PHE A 100 -14.67 8.77 2.50
CA PHE A 100 -15.90 7.98 2.54
C PHE A 100 -16.94 8.55 3.49
N HIS A 101 -16.51 9.08 4.63
CA HIS A 101 -17.42 9.70 5.60
C HIS A 101 -18.06 10.98 5.04
N LEU A 102 -17.28 11.85 4.38
CA LEU A 102 -17.78 13.06 3.73
C LEU A 102 -18.76 12.75 2.59
N TYR A 103 -18.49 11.68 1.84
CA TYR A 103 -19.42 11.20 0.82
C TYR A 103 -20.74 10.72 1.44
N GLY A 104 -20.70 9.99 2.55
CA GLY A 104 -21.87 9.55 3.30
C GLY A 104 -22.73 10.70 3.85
N LEU A 105 -22.12 11.86 4.11
CA LEU A 105 -22.80 13.10 4.51
C LEU A 105 -23.32 13.93 3.31
N ASN A 106 -23.23 13.44 2.08
CA ASN A 106 -23.59 14.15 0.84
C ASN A 106 -22.85 15.49 0.62
N GLN A 107 -21.68 15.65 1.23
CA GLN A 107 -20.88 16.88 1.09
C GLN A 107 -19.98 16.89 -0.14
N ILE A 108 -19.68 15.71 -0.71
CA ILE A 108 -18.84 15.57 -1.90
C ILE A 108 -19.52 14.71 -2.96
N SER A 109 -19.26 15.02 -4.23
CA SER A 109 -19.76 14.23 -5.35
C SER A 109 -18.96 12.94 -5.54
N VAL A 110 -19.54 11.96 -6.25
CA VAL A 110 -18.88 10.68 -6.60
C VAL A 110 -17.56 10.91 -7.32
N HIS A 111 -17.48 11.90 -8.20
CA HIS A 111 -16.26 12.23 -8.94
C HIS A 111 -15.13 12.73 -8.01
N VAL A 112 -15.47 13.59 -7.05
CA VAL A 112 -14.50 14.10 -6.06
C VAL A 112 -14.02 12.97 -5.14
N LEU A 113 -14.93 12.08 -4.72
CA LEU A 113 -14.58 10.89 -3.94
C LEU A 113 -13.60 10.00 -4.71
N ALA A 114 -13.92 9.66 -5.98
CA ALA A 114 -13.07 8.81 -6.82
C ALA A 114 -11.69 9.42 -7.02
N LEU A 115 -11.61 10.71 -7.35
CA LEU A 115 -10.36 11.43 -7.57
C LEU A 115 -9.51 11.50 -6.29
N GLY A 116 -10.14 11.74 -5.14
CA GLY A 116 -9.48 11.73 -3.83
C GLY A 116 -8.91 10.34 -3.48
N ILE A 117 -9.64 9.27 -3.76
CA ILE A 117 -9.19 7.90 -3.54
C ILE A 117 -8.00 7.56 -4.46
N TYR A 118 -8.06 7.93 -5.75
CA TYR A 118 -6.93 7.72 -6.67
C TYR A 118 -5.68 8.48 -6.22
N ALA A 119 -5.82 9.72 -5.74
CA ALA A 119 -4.70 10.48 -5.21
C ALA A 119 -4.07 9.81 -3.98
N VAL A 120 -4.89 9.29 -3.06
CA VAL A 120 -4.39 8.57 -1.88
C VAL A 120 -3.68 7.27 -2.27
N ILE A 121 -4.22 6.51 -3.24
CA ILE A 121 -3.62 5.27 -3.74
C ILE A 121 -2.28 5.60 -4.44
N PHE A 122 -2.24 6.65 -5.24
CA PHE A 122 -1.01 7.11 -5.88
C PHE A 122 0.06 7.48 -4.86
N CYS A 123 -0.29 8.23 -3.81
CA CYS A 123 0.62 8.55 -2.72
C CYS A 123 1.10 7.30 -1.99
N PHE A 124 0.23 6.30 -1.80
CA PHE A 124 0.59 5.03 -1.18
C PHE A 124 1.56 4.22 -2.05
N GLY A 125 1.38 4.25 -3.38
CA GLY A 125 2.30 3.61 -4.33
C GLY A 125 3.68 4.29 -4.42
N VAL A 126 3.82 5.53 -3.93
CA VAL A 126 5.10 6.26 -3.84
C VAL A 126 5.90 5.86 -2.59
N ILE A 127 5.26 5.36 -1.55
CA ILE A 127 5.85 5.00 -0.24
C ILE A 127 6.35 3.57 -0.24
#